data_3fe2f169863d7f2c4d539f2311ac61ea
#
_entry.id   3fe2f169863d7f2c4d539f2311ac61ea
#
_cell.length_a   1.000
_cell.length_b   1.000
_cell.length_c   1.000
_cell.angle_alpha   90.00
_cell.angle_beta   90.00
_cell.angle_gamma   90.00
#
_symmetry.space_group_name_H-M   'P 1'
#
loop_
_entity.id
_entity.type
_entity.pdbx_description
1 polymer ?
#
loop_
_entity_poly.entity_id
_entity_poly.type
_entity_poly.pdbx_seq_one_letter_code
_entity_poly.pdbx_strand_id
1 'polypeptide(L)'
;SVDIVRGPASPIYGPAKIGGYLNFNPKSAKVGRGQYLDEPTGAMSYTTGSWDKNIVTAEVGGPGKVSGKDFGYYIYAEIENSDSYYRNSETDQTVVQAAFDMDLTDKLSIEFGGMYHKYDGNQNAGWNRVTQDLIDNGTYITGDAQPLDTDGDGSISHWEYFAENLFVEVDPLTEDGSSFSDAMALVNVGTAKLGRDQTLIAADDVLANEVSTFYFDMLYYTDNGWEIKNQFFYESYENLNENAYGFSQFHDAYVVEDKIVFGTEYESDTLLAQFQFSPSVRYTDFESGDDFINEFFDRRDLTGESTALDRRLLATRAGWGYSNYDVGNYLNLGMAAMTDLTWESGLNLVLGVRYDSVDVESTTPGGSTLFGGDEDVYAEDSEDGFSWNASISFKTEIGLIPYITAAEQATIVAGQGANIDVENIPGGYFDTSELFEYGVKGSFLDDSLYFALSIYEQERTDINAQSTVTNNTTNNEGTEFEVRWVVNEQLVLSAVYTNIEVTNLTAVASSYQFGFLGAEDFANIDDPSIFFGGTPNGNTAYDNVEAVKAGIPENTYGLTATYDFLNGYAASVSVVNADEVASGYSGAVTLPS
;
A
#
# COMPACT_ATOMS: atom_id res chain seq x y z
N SER A 1 7.40 -16.73 -1.87
CA SER A 1 7.62 -16.10 -0.55
C SER A 1 7.55 -14.58 -0.68
N VAL A 2 7.28 -13.92 0.42
CA VAL A 2 7.33 -12.45 0.51
C VAL A 2 8.41 -12.10 1.50
N ASP A 3 9.38 -11.30 1.07
CA ASP A 3 10.39 -10.74 1.95
C ASP A 3 9.99 -9.31 2.29
N ILE A 4 9.95 -8.98 3.57
CA ILE A 4 9.72 -7.63 4.06
C ILE A 4 11.07 -7.02 4.40
N VAL A 5 11.47 -6.01 3.64
CA VAL A 5 12.75 -5.32 3.84
C VAL A 5 12.48 -3.93 4.40
N ARG A 6 13.04 -3.64 5.56
CA ARG A 6 13.01 -2.33 6.21
C ARG A 6 14.21 -1.50 5.80
N GLY A 7 14.03 -0.20 5.70
CA GLY A 7 15.06 0.73 5.26
C GLY A 7 15.13 0.92 3.75
N PRO A 8 16.11 1.69 3.25
CA PRO A 8 16.14 2.11 1.86
C PRO A 8 16.37 0.94 0.92
N ALA A 9 15.64 0.93 -0.20
CA ALA A 9 15.90 -0.02 -1.27
C ALA A 9 17.29 0.20 -1.88
N SER A 10 17.90 -0.86 -2.40
CA SER A 10 19.14 -0.69 -3.19
C SER A 10 18.86 0.17 -4.43
N PRO A 11 19.73 1.14 -4.76
CA PRO A 11 19.61 1.93 -5.99
C PRO A 11 19.53 1.11 -7.28
N ILE A 12 19.98 -0.14 -7.26
CA ILE A 12 19.87 -1.08 -8.39
C ILE A 12 18.40 -1.41 -8.73
N TYR A 13 17.49 -1.31 -7.76
CA TYR A 13 16.07 -1.68 -8.00
C TYR A 13 15.25 -0.61 -8.71
N GLY A 14 15.68 0.63 -8.75
CA GLY A 14 14.97 1.74 -9.40
C GLY A 14 14.65 2.88 -8.44
N PRO A 15 14.00 3.95 -8.94
CA PRO A 15 13.47 4.99 -8.08
C PRO A 15 12.44 4.37 -7.13
N ALA A 16 12.57 4.63 -5.82
CA ALA A 16 11.77 3.92 -4.83
C ALA A 16 11.56 4.75 -3.56
N LYS A 17 10.54 4.40 -2.79
CA LYS A 17 10.30 4.96 -1.46
C LYS A 17 11.39 4.48 -0.47
N ILE A 18 11.68 5.32 0.51
CA ILE A 18 12.82 5.16 1.41
C ILE A 18 12.56 4.19 2.58
N GLY A 19 11.29 3.99 2.99
CA GLY A 19 10.93 3.29 4.24
C GLY A 19 11.05 1.78 4.20
N GLY A 20 11.15 1.19 3.02
CA GLY A 20 11.22 -0.26 2.83
C GLY A 20 10.43 -0.74 1.63
N TYR A 21 10.48 -2.03 1.38
CA TYR A 21 9.76 -2.64 0.26
C TYR A 21 9.37 -4.09 0.58
N LEU A 22 8.37 -4.56 -0.16
CA LEU A 22 7.96 -5.96 -0.20
C LEU A 22 8.56 -6.59 -1.46
N ASN A 23 9.31 -7.66 -1.29
CA ASN A 23 9.86 -8.43 -2.40
C ASN A 23 9.06 -9.72 -2.57
N PHE A 24 8.33 -9.83 -3.67
CA PHE A 24 7.55 -11.01 -4.00
C PHE A 24 8.39 -11.97 -4.83
N ASN A 25 8.84 -13.04 -4.20
CA ASN A 25 9.59 -14.08 -4.89
C ASN A 25 8.65 -15.16 -5.39
N PRO A 26 8.55 -15.37 -6.72
CA PRO A 26 7.79 -16.50 -7.24
C PRO A 26 8.35 -17.80 -6.69
N LYS A 27 7.51 -18.81 -6.56
CA LYS A 27 7.98 -20.14 -6.25
C LYS A 27 8.70 -20.72 -7.47
N SER A 28 9.80 -21.42 -7.26
CA SER A 28 10.61 -22.07 -8.29
C SER A 28 10.70 -23.56 -8.01
N ALA A 29 10.91 -24.36 -9.03
CA ALA A 29 11.25 -25.77 -8.89
C ALA A 29 12.71 -25.99 -8.43
N LYS A 30 13.54 -24.95 -8.38
CA LYS A 30 14.87 -25.00 -7.77
C LYS A 30 14.75 -24.91 -6.26
N VAL A 31 15.36 -25.85 -5.59
CA VAL A 31 15.55 -25.85 -4.13
C VAL A 31 16.94 -25.30 -3.79
N GLY A 32 17.24 -25.09 -2.52
CA GLY A 32 18.47 -24.45 -2.07
C GLY A 32 19.73 -24.85 -2.89
N ARG A 33 20.59 -23.87 -3.18
CA ARG A 33 21.76 -23.95 -4.05
C ARG A 33 21.48 -24.19 -5.55
N GLY A 34 20.28 -23.87 -6.03
CA GLY A 34 19.93 -23.96 -7.45
C GLY A 34 19.76 -25.39 -7.98
N GLN A 35 19.59 -26.38 -7.11
CA GLN A 35 19.30 -27.75 -7.52
C GLN A 35 17.81 -27.91 -7.84
N TYR A 36 17.48 -28.63 -8.90
CA TYR A 36 16.11 -29.01 -9.21
C TYR A 36 15.58 -30.05 -8.20
N LEU A 37 14.26 -30.11 -8.06
CA LEU A 37 13.60 -31.22 -7.36
C LEU A 37 13.96 -32.55 -8.06
N ASP A 38 14.13 -33.62 -7.26
CA ASP A 38 14.47 -34.93 -7.81
C ASP A 38 13.27 -35.59 -8.52
N GLU A 39 12.06 -35.30 -8.07
CA GLU A 39 10.79 -35.82 -8.61
C GLU A 39 9.66 -34.79 -8.53
N PRO A 40 8.61 -34.91 -9.38
CA PRO A 40 7.46 -34.06 -9.26
C PRO A 40 6.80 -34.16 -7.88
N THR A 41 6.60 -33.01 -7.24
CA THR A 41 5.97 -32.89 -5.92
C THR A 41 4.84 -31.89 -6.01
N GLY A 42 3.72 -32.16 -5.37
CA GLY A 42 2.58 -31.24 -5.36
C GLY A 42 1.72 -31.41 -4.13
N ALA A 43 0.84 -30.45 -3.93
CA ALA A 43 -0.13 -30.46 -2.85
C ALA A 43 -1.48 -29.94 -3.35
N MET A 44 -2.53 -30.39 -2.69
CA MET A 44 -3.87 -29.81 -2.81
C MET A 44 -4.38 -29.51 -1.42
N SER A 45 -5.03 -28.37 -1.25
CA SER A 45 -5.71 -28.04 -0.02
C SER A 45 -7.14 -27.58 -0.28
N TYR A 46 -7.99 -27.81 0.70
CA TYR A 46 -9.33 -27.26 0.77
C TYR A 46 -9.51 -26.66 2.15
N THR A 47 -9.83 -25.38 2.19
CA THR A 47 -10.14 -24.67 3.43
C THR A 47 -11.59 -24.27 3.42
N THR A 48 -12.30 -24.61 4.49
CA THR A 48 -13.69 -24.20 4.72
C THR A 48 -13.84 -23.59 6.11
N GLY A 49 -14.77 -22.66 6.28
CA GLY A 49 -14.95 -21.97 7.56
C GLY A 49 -16.31 -21.28 7.64
N SER A 50 -16.45 -20.39 8.62
CA SER A 50 -17.62 -19.53 8.76
C SER A 50 -17.79 -18.62 7.53
N TRP A 51 -19.01 -18.13 7.33
CA TRP A 51 -19.37 -17.24 6.21
C TRP A 51 -19.08 -17.88 4.85
N ASP A 52 -19.56 -19.12 4.69
CA ASP A 52 -19.44 -19.91 3.46
C ASP A 52 -18.03 -19.90 2.85
N LYS A 53 -16.99 -19.77 3.69
CA LYS A 53 -15.61 -19.73 3.25
C LYS A 53 -15.21 -21.02 2.56
N ASN A 54 -14.77 -20.91 1.31
CA ASN A 54 -14.29 -22.01 0.48
C ASN A 54 -13.05 -21.57 -0.29
N ILE A 55 -11.90 -22.17 0.01
CA ILE A 55 -10.65 -21.95 -0.70
C ILE A 55 -10.12 -23.29 -1.18
N VAL A 56 -9.86 -23.42 -2.46
CA VAL A 56 -9.19 -24.56 -3.07
C VAL A 56 -7.86 -24.12 -3.62
N THR A 57 -6.78 -24.78 -3.18
CA THR A 57 -5.46 -24.58 -3.78
C THR A 57 -4.92 -25.86 -4.37
N ALA A 58 -4.17 -25.75 -5.45
CA ALA A 58 -3.43 -26.85 -6.05
C ALA A 58 -2.07 -26.36 -6.53
N GLU A 59 -1.03 -27.10 -6.23
CA GLU A 59 0.32 -26.81 -6.70
C GLU A 59 1.04 -28.05 -7.15
N VAL A 60 1.92 -27.90 -8.14
CA VAL A 60 2.84 -28.93 -8.58
C VAL A 60 4.14 -28.30 -9.07
N GLY A 61 5.26 -28.85 -8.65
CA GLY A 61 6.59 -28.50 -9.14
C GLY A 61 7.42 -29.73 -9.38
N GLY A 62 8.41 -29.64 -10.25
CA GLY A 62 9.23 -30.78 -10.53
C GLY A 62 10.33 -30.55 -11.55
N PRO A 63 11.19 -31.55 -11.72
CA PRO A 63 12.16 -31.59 -12.80
C PRO A 63 11.50 -31.99 -14.12
N GLY A 64 12.10 -31.52 -15.22
CA GLY A 64 11.73 -31.92 -16.57
C GLY A 64 12.95 -31.95 -17.48
N LYS A 65 12.74 -32.37 -18.72
CA LYS A 65 13.79 -32.35 -19.76
C LYS A 65 13.21 -31.82 -21.06
N VAL A 66 13.88 -30.81 -21.62
CA VAL A 66 13.58 -30.25 -22.95
C VAL A 66 14.83 -30.28 -23.78
N SER A 67 14.77 -30.96 -24.95
CA SER A 67 15.91 -31.11 -25.86
C SER A 67 17.18 -31.65 -25.17
N GLY A 68 17.03 -32.51 -24.16
CA GLY A 68 18.13 -33.13 -23.42
C GLY A 68 18.74 -32.26 -22.33
N LYS A 69 18.21 -31.08 -22.07
CA LYS A 69 18.60 -30.16 -20.98
C LYS A 69 17.65 -30.31 -19.83
N ASP A 70 18.15 -30.17 -18.63
CA ASP A 70 17.34 -30.17 -17.41
C ASP A 70 16.61 -28.81 -17.30
N PHE A 71 15.34 -28.86 -16.86
CA PHE A 71 14.56 -27.69 -16.49
C PHE A 71 13.71 -27.97 -15.28
N GLY A 72 13.34 -26.92 -14.55
CA GLY A 72 12.36 -26.98 -13.47
C GLY A 72 11.07 -26.28 -13.88
N TYR A 73 9.96 -26.73 -13.30
CA TYR A 73 8.68 -26.03 -13.41
C TYR A 73 7.97 -26.00 -12.05
N TYR A 74 7.18 -24.95 -11.85
CA TYR A 74 6.24 -24.82 -10.74
C TYR A 74 4.97 -24.18 -11.24
N ILE A 75 3.82 -24.77 -10.88
CA ILE A 75 2.49 -24.27 -11.23
C ILE A 75 1.66 -24.22 -9.95
N TYR A 76 0.96 -23.12 -9.74
CA TYR A 76 0.04 -22.90 -8.63
C TYR A 76 -1.29 -22.38 -9.15
N ALA A 77 -2.37 -22.84 -8.54
CA ALA A 77 -3.71 -22.30 -8.76
C ALA A 77 -4.45 -22.21 -7.41
N GLU A 78 -5.19 -21.13 -7.24
CA GLU A 78 -6.09 -20.89 -6.13
C GLU A 78 -7.43 -20.37 -6.63
N ILE A 79 -8.51 -20.85 -6.04
CA ILE A 79 -9.86 -20.33 -6.20
C ILE A 79 -10.44 -20.15 -4.81
N GLU A 80 -10.89 -18.94 -4.51
CA GLU A 80 -11.64 -18.61 -3.31
C GLU A 80 -13.03 -18.12 -3.68
N ASN A 81 -14.03 -18.58 -2.94
CA ASN A 81 -15.38 -18.02 -2.91
C ASN A 81 -15.82 -18.02 -1.45
N SER A 82 -15.98 -16.84 -0.88
CA SER A 82 -16.22 -16.66 0.55
C SER A 82 -17.11 -15.45 0.80
N ASP A 83 -18.09 -15.60 1.68
CA ASP A 83 -18.77 -14.46 2.28
C ASP A 83 -17.89 -13.84 3.37
N SER A 84 -18.31 -12.73 3.95
CA SER A 84 -17.62 -12.02 5.02
C SER A 84 -18.45 -11.99 6.31
N TYR A 85 -17.80 -11.66 7.43
CA TYR A 85 -18.47 -11.24 8.66
C TYR A 85 -19.37 -10.01 8.43
N TYR A 86 -18.96 -9.08 7.57
CA TYR A 86 -19.72 -7.90 7.21
C TYR A 86 -20.76 -8.22 6.15
N ARG A 87 -21.97 -7.65 6.30
CA ARG A 87 -23.07 -7.81 5.33
C ARG A 87 -22.70 -7.22 3.99
N ASN A 88 -23.17 -7.86 2.92
CA ASN A 88 -22.92 -7.46 1.52
C ASN A 88 -21.42 -7.45 1.13
N SER A 89 -20.57 -8.14 1.89
CA SER A 89 -19.16 -8.26 1.56
C SER A 89 -18.81 -9.70 1.25
N GLU A 90 -18.13 -9.89 0.14
CA GLU A 90 -17.71 -11.20 -0.36
C GLU A 90 -16.29 -11.14 -0.92
N THR A 91 -15.69 -12.27 -1.14
CA THR A 91 -14.41 -12.45 -1.83
C THR A 91 -14.58 -13.57 -2.85
N ASP A 92 -14.44 -13.22 -4.13
CA ASP A 92 -14.31 -14.18 -5.22
C ASP A 92 -12.97 -13.91 -5.91
N GLN A 93 -12.05 -14.86 -5.85
CA GLN A 93 -10.75 -14.67 -6.47
C GLN A 93 -10.23 -15.92 -7.16
N THR A 94 -9.48 -15.70 -8.22
CA THR A 94 -8.72 -16.72 -8.93
C THR A 94 -7.28 -16.27 -9.10
N VAL A 95 -6.34 -17.10 -8.66
CA VAL A 95 -4.90 -16.91 -8.88
C VAL A 95 -4.34 -18.09 -9.65
N VAL A 96 -3.62 -17.83 -10.72
CA VAL A 96 -2.83 -18.84 -11.44
C VAL A 96 -1.41 -18.31 -11.61
N GLN A 97 -0.43 -19.09 -11.19
CA GLN A 97 0.99 -18.75 -11.31
C GLN A 97 1.74 -19.90 -11.96
N ALA A 98 2.69 -19.59 -12.83
CA ALA A 98 3.64 -20.55 -13.38
C ALA A 98 5.05 -19.97 -13.39
N ALA A 99 6.04 -20.79 -13.05
CA ALA A 99 7.46 -20.45 -13.08
C ALA A 99 8.26 -21.59 -13.70
N PHE A 100 9.26 -21.25 -14.51
CA PHE A 100 10.11 -22.18 -15.24
C PHE A 100 11.56 -21.74 -15.14
N ASP A 101 12.46 -22.69 -14.90
CA ASP A 101 13.92 -22.49 -14.84
C ASP A 101 14.61 -23.46 -15.80
N MET A 102 15.65 -23.01 -16.51
CA MET A 102 16.42 -23.86 -17.38
C MET A 102 17.90 -23.45 -17.43
N ASP A 103 18.79 -24.42 -17.26
CA ASP A 103 20.21 -24.25 -17.51
C ASP A 103 20.52 -24.55 -18.98
N LEU A 104 20.70 -23.49 -19.79
CA LEU A 104 20.98 -23.61 -21.23
C LEU A 104 22.40 -24.09 -21.50
N THR A 105 23.35 -23.67 -20.65
CA THR A 105 24.75 -24.11 -20.63
C THR A 105 25.26 -24.04 -19.19
N ASP A 106 26.47 -24.50 -18.91
CA ASP A 106 27.14 -24.36 -17.60
C ASP A 106 27.30 -22.88 -17.15
N LYS A 107 27.10 -21.91 -18.09
CA LYS A 107 27.27 -20.49 -17.83
C LYS A 107 26.04 -19.65 -18.10
N LEU A 108 25.00 -20.21 -18.67
CA LEU A 108 23.80 -19.49 -19.08
C LEU A 108 22.57 -20.21 -18.57
N SER A 109 21.82 -19.55 -17.69
CA SER A 109 20.51 -19.98 -17.24
C SER A 109 19.44 -18.95 -17.59
N ILE A 110 18.20 -19.41 -17.72
CA ILE A 110 17.02 -18.58 -17.89
C ILE A 110 15.98 -18.97 -16.86
N GLU A 111 15.26 -17.97 -16.39
CA GLU A 111 14.08 -18.11 -15.54
C GLU A 111 12.96 -17.26 -16.13
N PHE A 112 11.75 -17.81 -16.25
CA PHE A 112 10.61 -17.06 -16.74
C PHE A 112 9.32 -17.58 -16.13
N GLY A 113 8.33 -16.73 -16.09
CA GLY A 113 7.03 -17.08 -15.52
C GLY A 113 6.07 -15.93 -15.55
N GLY A 114 4.98 -16.11 -14.84
CA GLY A 114 3.96 -15.08 -14.72
C GLY A 114 2.84 -15.49 -13.78
N MET A 115 1.95 -14.56 -13.54
CA MET A 115 0.77 -14.71 -12.71
C MET A 115 -0.42 -14.03 -13.38
N TYR A 116 -1.57 -14.66 -13.24
CA TYR A 116 -2.88 -14.04 -13.46
C TYR A 116 -3.64 -14.05 -12.14
N HIS A 117 -4.14 -12.89 -11.74
CA HIS A 117 -4.97 -12.73 -10.56
C HIS A 117 -6.22 -11.94 -10.93
N LYS A 118 -7.38 -12.52 -10.65
CA LYS A 118 -8.65 -11.85 -10.70
C LYS A 118 -9.27 -11.85 -9.32
N TYR A 119 -9.76 -10.69 -8.89
CA TYR A 119 -10.41 -10.48 -7.61
C TYR A 119 -11.70 -9.68 -7.82
N ASP A 120 -12.79 -10.18 -7.25
CA ASP A 120 -14.06 -9.49 -7.14
C ASP A 120 -14.49 -9.50 -5.66
N GLY A 121 -14.82 -8.33 -5.12
CA GLY A 121 -15.19 -8.16 -3.71
C GLY A 121 -15.76 -6.78 -3.44
N ASN A 122 -15.62 -6.33 -2.19
CA ASN A 122 -16.17 -5.04 -1.75
C ASN A 122 -15.18 -4.32 -0.84
N GLN A 123 -15.17 -3.00 -0.91
CA GLN A 123 -14.45 -2.17 0.03
C GLN A 123 -15.32 -1.92 1.27
N ASN A 124 -14.78 -2.14 2.46
CA ASN A 124 -15.45 -1.81 3.71
C ASN A 124 -14.99 -0.44 4.20
N ALA A 125 -15.85 0.57 4.09
CA ALA A 125 -15.60 1.93 4.56
C ALA A 125 -15.92 2.13 6.06
N GLY A 126 -16.24 1.06 6.78
CA GLY A 126 -16.56 1.16 8.22
C GLY A 126 -17.97 1.68 8.49
N TRP A 127 -18.10 2.59 9.44
CA TRP A 127 -19.38 3.14 9.89
C TRP A 127 -19.46 4.63 9.59
N ASN A 128 -20.66 5.10 9.32
CA ASN A 128 -20.99 6.52 9.27
C ASN A 128 -21.58 7.01 10.60
N ARG A 129 -21.86 8.33 10.70
CA ARG A 129 -22.44 8.97 11.89
C ARG A 129 -21.70 8.58 13.16
N VAL A 130 -20.36 8.65 13.10
CA VAL A 130 -19.46 8.15 14.14
C VAL A 130 -19.59 9.05 15.37
N THR A 131 -19.89 8.42 16.52
CA THR A 131 -19.92 9.04 17.84
C THR A 131 -19.16 8.15 18.82
N GLN A 132 -18.70 8.71 19.96
CA GLN A 132 -18.09 7.90 21.01
C GLN A 132 -19.07 6.85 21.58
N ASP A 133 -20.38 7.17 21.64
CA ASP A 133 -21.41 6.21 22.09
C ASP A 133 -21.61 5.04 21.09
N LEU A 134 -21.39 5.30 19.78
CA LEU A 134 -21.36 4.22 18.80
C LEU A 134 -20.17 3.27 19.07
N ILE A 135 -18.98 3.81 19.30
CA ILE A 135 -17.77 3.02 19.56
C ILE A 135 -17.89 2.23 20.87
N ASP A 136 -18.26 2.90 21.96
CA ASP A 136 -18.26 2.31 23.30
C ASP A 136 -19.43 1.35 23.51
N ASN A 137 -20.59 1.70 22.99
CA ASN A 137 -21.85 1.03 23.31
C ASN A 137 -22.60 0.47 22.10
N GLY A 138 -22.19 0.80 20.87
CA GLY A 138 -22.91 0.43 19.64
C GLY A 138 -24.22 1.18 19.47
N THR A 139 -24.38 2.36 20.07
CA THR A 139 -25.58 3.18 19.93
C THR A 139 -25.46 4.06 18.70
N TYR A 140 -26.26 3.78 17.69
CA TYR A 140 -26.27 4.45 16.40
C TYR A 140 -27.40 5.47 16.32
N ILE A 141 -27.14 6.65 15.74
CA ILE A 141 -28.13 7.67 15.46
C ILE A 141 -28.84 7.33 14.15
N THR A 142 -30.12 6.98 14.25
CA THR A 142 -30.98 6.70 13.10
C THR A 142 -31.64 7.97 12.58
N GLY A 143 -32.10 7.93 11.35
CA GLY A 143 -32.87 9.02 10.74
C GLY A 143 -32.66 9.06 9.24
N ASP A 144 -33.62 9.62 8.55
CA ASP A 144 -33.64 9.73 7.09
C ASP A 144 -32.97 11.04 6.66
N ALA A 145 -32.09 10.99 5.68
CA ALA A 145 -31.58 12.19 5.01
C ALA A 145 -32.68 12.86 4.18
N GLN A 146 -32.58 14.18 4.00
CA GLN A 146 -33.53 14.94 3.18
C GLN A 146 -33.49 14.47 1.71
N PRO A 147 -34.64 14.40 1.01
CA PRO A 147 -34.68 14.03 -0.40
C PRO A 147 -33.93 15.03 -1.26
N LEU A 148 -33.11 14.54 -2.22
CA LEU A 148 -32.35 15.36 -3.16
C LEU A 148 -32.74 15.13 -4.62
N ASP A 149 -33.37 14.01 -4.96
CA ASP A 149 -33.87 13.72 -6.30
C ASP A 149 -35.03 14.70 -6.64
N THR A 150 -34.68 15.84 -7.22
CA THR A 150 -35.61 16.96 -7.47
C THR A 150 -36.31 16.84 -8.82
N ASP A 151 -35.73 16.12 -9.77
CA ASP A 151 -36.30 15.90 -11.08
C ASP A 151 -37.07 14.58 -11.20
N GLY A 152 -36.92 13.69 -10.20
CA GLY A 152 -37.64 12.44 -10.07
C GLY A 152 -37.16 11.33 -11.00
N ASP A 153 -35.88 11.38 -11.39
CA ASP A 153 -35.27 10.37 -12.26
C ASP A 153 -34.81 9.10 -11.52
N GLY A 154 -34.79 9.15 -10.17
CA GLY A 154 -34.41 8.03 -9.31
C GLY A 154 -32.92 7.98 -9.01
N SER A 155 -32.17 9.03 -9.31
CA SER A 155 -30.76 9.22 -8.97
C SER A 155 -30.53 10.57 -8.31
N ILE A 156 -29.35 10.79 -7.77
CA ILE A 156 -28.89 12.10 -7.26
C ILE A 156 -27.67 12.51 -8.07
N SER A 157 -27.80 13.59 -8.82
CA SER A 157 -26.71 14.19 -9.57
C SER A 157 -25.80 15.04 -8.70
N HIS A 158 -24.58 15.31 -9.13
CA HIS A 158 -23.69 16.29 -8.50
C HIS A 158 -24.37 17.65 -8.30
N TRP A 159 -25.16 18.10 -9.31
CA TRP A 159 -25.79 19.42 -9.31
C TRP A 159 -26.94 19.55 -8.31
N GLU A 160 -27.73 18.50 -8.10
CA GLU A 160 -28.74 18.44 -7.05
C GLU A 160 -28.11 18.52 -5.68
N TYR A 161 -26.95 17.88 -5.55
CA TYR A 161 -26.21 17.90 -4.33
C TYR A 161 -25.62 19.28 -4.03
N PHE A 162 -24.96 19.93 -5.00
CA PHE A 162 -24.45 21.29 -4.85
C PHE A 162 -25.55 22.32 -4.59
N ALA A 163 -26.75 22.13 -5.15
CA ALA A 163 -27.86 23.05 -4.94
C ALA A 163 -28.26 23.19 -3.47
N GLU A 164 -28.07 22.14 -2.67
CA GLU A 164 -28.44 22.09 -1.26
C GLU A 164 -27.27 22.39 -0.30
N ASN A 165 -26.07 22.67 -0.83
CA ASN A 165 -24.87 23.00 -0.04
C ASN A 165 -24.59 21.97 1.08
N LEU A 166 -24.44 20.69 0.70
CA LEU A 166 -24.30 19.59 1.66
C LEU A 166 -22.85 19.30 2.07
N PHE A 167 -21.89 19.96 1.44
CA PHE A 167 -20.49 19.96 1.85
C PHE A 167 -20.12 21.36 2.34
N VAL A 168 -19.80 21.48 3.64
CA VAL A 168 -19.59 22.78 4.27
C VAL A 168 -18.27 22.78 5.03
N GLU A 169 -17.41 23.72 4.69
CA GLU A 169 -16.17 23.97 5.45
C GLU A 169 -16.48 24.78 6.71
N VAL A 170 -16.09 24.27 7.86
CA VAL A 170 -16.38 24.87 9.17
C VAL A 170 -15.17 24.78 10.12
N ASP A 171 -15.11 25.71 11.07
CA ASP A 171 -14.23 25.58 12.22
C ASP A 171 -15.03 24.91 13.36
N PRO A 172 -14.72 23.65 13.73
CA PRO A 172 -15.50 22.90 14.70
C PRO A 172 -15.49 23.51 16.11
N LEU A 173 -14.49 24.34 16.43
CA LEU A 173 -14.39 24.99 17.74
C LEU A 173 -15.36 26.18 17.88
N THR A 174 -15.77 26.78 16.77
CA THR A 174 -16.64 27.96 16.75
C THR A 174 -18.01 27.73 16.12
N GLU A 175 -18.16 26.67 15.33
CA GLU A 175 -19.43 26.33 14.66
C GLU A 175 -20.53 26.02 15.67
N ASP A 176 -21.67 26.67 15.51
CA ASP A 176 -22.87 26.55 16.35
C ASP A 176 -24.09 25.97 15.61
N GLY A 177 -23.88 25.48 14.39
CA GLY A 177 -24.93 24.95 13.51
C GLY A 177 -25.48 25.96 12.51
N SER A 178 -25.07 27.22 12.58
CA SER A 178 -25.59 28.29 11.70
C SER A 178 -25.11 28.21 10.26
N SER A 179 -24.03 27.46 10.00
CA SER A 179 -23.49 27.25 8.64
C SER A 179 -24.18 26.10 7.90
N PHE A 180 -24.93 25.26 8.60
CA PHE A 180 -25.57 24.10 8.00
C PHE A 180 -26.90 24.44 7.35
N SER A 181 -27.13 23.91 6.13
CA SER A 181 -28.43 24.02 5.48
C SER A 181 -29.47 23.09 6.13
N ASP A 182 -30.75 23.40 5.97
CA ASP A 182 -31.82 22.51 6.43
C ASP A 182 -31.76 21.12 5.78
N ALA A 183 -31.16 21.02 4.59
CA ALA A 183 -30.98 19.76 3.87
C ALA A 183 -29.94 18.82 4.51
N MET A 184 -29.03 19.35 5.34
CA MET A 184 -28.07 18.55 6.11
C MET A 184 -28.72 17.87 7.31
N ALA A 185 -29.87 18.34 7.78
CA ALA A 185 -30.54 17.79 8.93
C ALA A 185 -31.23 16.46 8.62
N LEU A 186 -31.09 15.48 9.53
CA LEU A 186 -31.87 14.25 9.49
C LEU A 186 -33.31 14.50 9.93
N VAL A 187 -34.25 13.75 9.36
CA VAL A 187 -35.64 13.65 9.83
C VAL A 187 -35.91 12.30 10.47
N ASN A 188 -36.99 12.18 11.24
CA ASN A 188 -37.35 10.95 11.97
C ASN A 188 -36.24 10.42 12.87
N VAL A 189 -35.47 11.31 13.47
CA VAL A 189 -34.30 10.98 14.27
C VAL A 189 -34.64 10.10 15.47
N GLY A 190 -33.84 9.08 15.68
CA GLY A 190 -33.90 8.17 16.81
C GLY A 190 -32.56 7.53 17.11
N THR A 191 -32.55 6.48 17.89
CA THR A 191 -31.36 5.67 18.16
C THR A 191 -31.67 4.18 18.06
N ALA A 192 -30.70 3.40 17.62
CA ALA A 192 -30.77 1.94 17.58
C ALA A 192 -29.43 1.31 17.99
N LYS A 193 -29.46 0.04 18.37
CA LYS A 193 -28.23 -0.75 18.49
C LYS A 193 -27.85 -1.25 17.11
N LEU A 194 -26.68 -0.83 16.62
CA LEU A 194 -26.14 -1.31 15.36
C LEU A 194 -25.51 -2.70 15.55
N GLY A 195 -25.78 -3.62 14.64
CA GLY A 195 -25.04 -4.87 14.57
C GLY A 195 -23.59 -4.61 14.15
N ARG A 196 -22.65 -5.33 14.74
CA ARG A 196 -21.21 -5.18 14.41
C ARG A 196 -20.88 -5.58 12.97
N ASP A 197 -21.78 -6.30 12.33
CA ASP A 197 -21.72 -6.76 10.94
C ASP A 197 -22.29 -5.75 9.94
N GLN A 198 -22.91 -4.67 10.41
CA GLN A 198 -23.52 -3.63 9.58
C GLN A 198 -22.52 -2.49 9.38
N THR A 199 -22.13 -2.25 8.14
CA THR A 199 -21.17 -1.23 7.71
C THR A 199 -21.64 -0.55 6.44
N LEU A 200 -20.88 0.43 5.96
CA LEU A 200 -21.13 1.13 4.69
C LEU A 200 -20.74 0.26 3.48
N ILE A 201 -21.48 -0.82 3.28
CA ILE A 201 -21.39 -1.66 2.08
C ILE A 201 -22.81 -1.84 1.53
N ALA A 202 -23.02 -1.50 0.27
CA ALA A 202 -24.25 -1.79 -0.46
C ALA A 202 -24.12 -3.11 -1.24
N ALA A 203 -25.25 -3.71 -1.56
CA ALA A 203 -25.27 -4.97 -2.33
C ALA A 203 -24.76 -4.82 -3.78
N ASP A 204 -24.69 -3.60 -4.29
CA ASP A 204 -24.22 -3.24 -5.62
C ASP A 204 -22.86 -2.52 -5.62
N ASP A 205 -22.15 -2.53 -4.48
CA ASP A 205 -20.76 -2.07 -4.41
C ASP A 205 -19.85 -3.04 -5.15
N VAL A 206 -18.80 -2.51 -5.74
CA VAL A 206 -17.84 -3.27 -6.54
C VAL A 206 -16.42 -2.92 -6.10
N LEU A 207 -15.57 -3.93 -5.93
CA LEU A 207 -14.13 -3.81 -5.93
C LEU A 207 -13.57 -4.96 -6.77
N ALA A 208 -13.29 -4.66 -8.03
CA ALA A 208 -12.77 -5.63 -8.97
C ALA A 208 -11.33 -5.26 -9.36
N ASN A 209 -10.45 -6.26 -9.37
CA ASN A 209 -9.07 -6.13 -9.84
C ASN A 209 -8.73 -7.28 -10.78
N GLU A 210 -8.04 -6.97 -11.87
CA GLU A 210 -7.42 -7.95 -12.74
C GLU A 210 -5.94 -7.60 -12.95
N VAL A 211 -5.04 -8.53 -12.60
CA VAL A 211 -3.59 -8.34 -12.71
C VAL A 211 -2.99 -9.47 -13.52
N SER A 212 -2.21 -9.12 -14.52
CA SER A 212 -1.39 -10.07 -15.26
C SER A 212 0.08 -9.69 -15.18
N THR A 213 0.95 -10.60 -14.76
CA THR A 213 2.40 -10.37 -14.74
C THR A 213 3.12 -11.38 -15.63
N PHE A 214 4.20 -10.95 -16.22
CA PHE A 214 5.16 -11.81 -16.91
C PHE A 214 6.59 -11.35 -16.63
N TYR A 215 7.50 -12.27 -16.38
CA TYR A 215 8.93 -11.98 -16.23
C TYR A 215 9.78 -12.96 -17.03
N PHE A 216 10.95 -12.48 -17.45
CA PHE A 216 11.96 -13.28 -18.12
C PHE A 216 13.36 -12.81 -17.69
N ASP A 217 14.05 -13.65 -16.95
CA ASP A 217 15.40 -13.41 -16.46
C ASP A 217 16.42 -14.28 -17.21
N MET A 218 17.54 -13.70 -17.58
CA MET A 218 18.68 -14.39 -18.17
C MET A 218 19.94 -14.11 -17.34
N LEU A 219 20.62 -15.14 -16.89
CA LEU A 219 21.83 -15.05 -16.09
C LEU A 219 22.99 -15.69 -16.82
N TYR A 220 24.05 -14.91 -17.04
CA TYR A 220 25.25 -15.35 -17.75
C TYR A 220 26.53 -15.11 -16.94
N TYR A 221 27.32 -16.16 -16.73
CA TYR A 221 28.64 -16.10 -16.11
C TYR A 221 29.74 -16.12 -17.13
N THR A 222 30.58 -15.08 -17.14
CA THR A 222 31.72 -14.95 -18.06
C THR A 222 32.95 -15.70 -17.55
N ASP A 223 33.93 -15.98 -18.43
CA ASP A 223 35.19 -16.64 -18.04
C ASP A 223 36.09 -15.79 -17.13
N ASN A 224 35.89 -14.48 -17.10
CA ASN A 224 36.69 -13.51 -16.33
C ASN A 224 35.96 -13.00 -15.06
N GLY A 225 34.96 -13.76 -14.55
CA GLY A 225 34.36 -13.52 -13.26
C GLY A 225 33.24 -12.46 -13.25
N TRP A 226 32.74 -12.04 -14.43
CA TRP A 226 31.56 -11.20 -14.47
C TRP A 226 30.29 -12.04 -14.48
N GLU A 227 29.31 -11.60 -13.70
CA GLU A 227 27.91 -12.01 -13.77
C GLU A 227 27.15 -10.95 -14.56
N ILE A 228 26.36 -11.37 -15.54
CA ILE A 228 25.49 -10.48 -16.31
C ILE A 228 24.07 -11.02 -16.19
N LYS A 229 23.20 -10.25 -15.55
CA LYS A 229 21.78 -10.59 -15.41
C LYS A 229 20.94 -9.59 -16.21
N ASN A 230 20.15 -10.08 -17.15
CA ASN A 230 19.07 -9.31 -17.77
C ASN A 230 17.76 -9.71 -17.11
N GLN A 231 16.93 -8.73 -16.76
CA GLN A 231 15.62 -8.90 -16.13
C GLN A 231 14.59 -8.11 -16.92
N PHE A 232 13.68 -8.83 -17.54
CA PHE A 232 12.52 -8.27 -18.22
C PHE A 232 11.27 -8.50 -17.36
N PHE A 233 10.44 -7.47 -17.20
CA PHE A 233 9.19 -7.50 -16.44
C PHE A 233 8.08 -6.80 -17.20
N TYR A 234 6.89 -7.39 -17.15
CA TYR A 234 5.62 -6.82 -17.62
C TYR A 234 4.54 -7.03 -16.57
N GLU A 235 3.73 -6.01 -16.33
CA GLU A 235 2.53 -6.10 -15.53
C GLU A 235 1.43 -5.24 -16.16
N SER A 236 0.19 -5.76 -16.18
CA SER A 236 -1.02 -4.98 -16.43
C SER A 236 -1.92 -5.04 -15.22
N TYR A 237 -2.62 -3.95 -14.97
CA TYR A 237 -3.54 -3.75 -13.86
C TYR A 237 -4.82 -3.08 -14.34
N GLU A 238 -5.95 -3.74 -14.15
CA GLU A 238 -7.29 -3.19 -14.33
C GLU A 238 -7.99 -3.17 -12.97
N ASN A 239 -8.64 -2.04 -12.64
CA ASN A 239 -9.39 -1.86 -11.39
C ASN A 239 -10.72 -1.17 -11.67
N LEU A 240 -11.75 -1.58 -10.94
CA LEU A 240 -12.99 -0.84 -10.78
C LEU A 240 -13.38 -0.86 -9.30
N ASN A 241 -13.61 0.31 -8.72
CA ASN A 241 -14.06 0.47 -7.36
C ASN A 241 -15.28 1.40 -7.32
N GLU A 242 -16.40 0.93 -6.77
CA GLU A 242 -17.66 1.66 -6.64
C GLU A 242 -18.26 1.43 -5.27
N ASN A 243 -18.54 2.50 -4.54
CA ASN A 243 -18.93 2.41 -3.14
C ASN A 243 -20.25 3.13 -2.82
N ALA A 244 -20.92 2.63 -1.81
CA ALA A 244 -22.19 3.15 -1.30
C ALA A 244 -22.12 4.59 -0.79
N TYR A 245 -20.94 5.08 -0.44
CA TYR A 245 -20.77 6.44 0.05
C TYR A 245 -20.49 7.48 -1.05
N GLY A 246 -20.58 7.09 -2.31
CA GLY A 246 -20.47 8.02 -3.44
C GLY A 246 -19.07 8.16 -4.03
N PHE A 247 -18.15 7.27 -3.68
CA PHE A 247 -16.84 7.17 -4.31
C PHE A 247 -16.86 6.15 -5.45
N SER A 248 -16.23 6.49 -6.55
CA SER A 248 -15.88 5.52 -7.58
C SER A 248 -14.55 5.84 -8.24
N GLN A 249 -13.86 4.80 -8.71
CA GLN A 249 -12.64 4.93 -9.49
C GLN A 249 -12.46 3.77 -10.45
N PHE A 250 -11.70 4.00 -11.49
CA PHE A 250 -11.16 2.93 -12.33
C PHE A 250 -9.71 3.21 -12.70
N HIS A 251 -8.95 2.16 -12.94
CA HIS A 251 -7.59 2.22 -13.45
C HIS A 251 -7.41 1.16 -14.52
N ASP A 252 -6.74 1.54 -15.62
CA ASP A 252 -6.23 0.65 -16.65
C ASP A 252 -4.78 1.06 -16.92
N ALA A 253 -3.82 0.23 -16.53
CA ALA A 253 -2.43 0.56 -16.62
C ALA A 253 -1.57 -0.65 -16.96
N TYR A 254 -0.45 -0.41 -17.63
CA TYR A 254 0.59 -1.43 -17.74
C TYR A 254 1.99 -0.85 -17.62
N VAL A 255 2.91 -1.71 -17.19
CA VAL A 255 4.33 -1.39 -17.10
C VAL A 255 5.17 -2.43 -17.83
N VAL A 256 6.19 -1.94 -18.54
CA VAL A 256 7.25 -2.77 -19.14
C VAL A 256 8.58 -2.27 -18.61
N GLU A 257 9.36 -3.14 -18.02
CA GLU A 257 10.71 -2.81 -17.54
C GLU A 257 11.74 -3.81 -18.09
N ASP A 258 12.89 -3.31 -18.52
CA ASP A 258 14.07 -4.11 -18.81
C ASP A 258 15.29 -3.52 -18.11
N LYS A 259 16.02 -4.40 -17.42
CA LYS A 259 17.17 -4.03 -16.61
C LYS A 259 18.31 -5.03 -16.82
N ILE A 260 19.53 -4.51 -16.99
CA ILE A 260 20.73 -5.34 -17.04
C ILE A 260 21.59 -5.03 -15.82
N VAL A 261 21.98 -6.06 -15.09
CA VAL A 261 22.90 -5.94 -13.95
C VAL A 261 24.24 -6.61 -14.32
N PHE A 262 25.29 -5.85 -14.27
CA PHE A 262 26.67 -6.34 -14.39
C PHE A 262 27.26 -6.43 -12.99
N GLY A 263 27.60 -7.62 -12.53
CA GLY A 263 28.20 -7.89 -11.24
C GLY A 263 29.61 -8.46 -11.37
N THR A 264 30.51 -8.08 -10.45
CA THR A 264 31.82 -8.71 -10.30
C THR A 264 32.29 -8.61 -8.87
N GLU A 265 33.18 -9.51 -8.47
CA GLU A 265 33.79 -9.48 -7.14
C GLU A 265 35.31 -9.54 -7.22
N TYR A 266 35.95 -8.94 -6.23
CA TYR A 266 37.37 -9.03 -6.00
C TYR A 266 37.61 -9.48 -4.56
N GLU A 267 38.34 -10.56 -4.38
CA GLU A 267 38.70 -11.13 -3.08
C GLU A 267 40.22 -11.09 -2.87
N SER A 268 40.61 -10.66 -1.68
CA SER A 268 41.98 -10.72 -1.18
C SER A 268 42.00 -11.22 0.25
N ASP A 269 43.18 -11.41 0.83
CA ASP A 269 43.34 -11.87 2.23
C ASP A 269 42.64 -10.96 3.26
N THR A 270 42.34 -9.69 2.93
CA THR A 270 41.84 -8.69 3.87
C THR A 270 40.55 -8.01 3.44
N LEU A 271 40.12 -8.18 2.18
CA LEU A 271 38.99 -7.45 1.61
C LEU A 271 38.24 -8.33 0.61
N LEU A 272 36.94 -8.46 0.79
CA LEU A 272 35.98 -8.84 -0.22
C LEU A 272 35.29 -7.58 -0.74
N ALA A 273 35.40 -7.31 -2.04
CA ALA A 273 34.76 -6.18 -2.70
C ALA A 273 33.84 -6.65 -3.81
N GLN A 274 32.56 -6.32 -3.71
CA GLN A 274 31.54 -6.61 -4.71
C GLN A 274 31.12 -5.32 -5.41
N PHE A 275 30.98 -5.36 -6.72
CA PHE A 275 30.62 -4.22 -7.54
C PHE A 275 29.44 -4.59 -8.43
N GLN A 276 28.48 -3.70 -8.56
CA GLN A 276 27.35 -3.82 -9.48
C GLN A 276 27.18 -2.51 -10.26
N PHE A 277 26.75 -2.66 -11.52
CA PHE A 277 26.35 -1.55 -12.39
C PHE A 277 25.09 -1.98 -13.15
N SER A 278 24.09 -1.09 -13.24
CA SER A 278 22.80 -1.46 -13.81
C SER A 278 22.15 -0.31 -14.60
N PRO A 279 22.15 -0.35 -15.93
CA PRO A 279 21.22 0.42 -16.74
C PRO A 279 19.83 -0.21 -16.72
N SER A 280 18.79 0.63 -16.77
CA SER A 280 17.39 0.21 -16.83
C SER A 280 16.55 1.14 -17.69
N VAL A 281 15.48 0.59 -18.26
CA VAL A 281 14.42 1.33 -18.94
C VAL A 281 13.08 0.81 -18.44
N ARG A 282 12.18 1.74 -18.09
CA ARG A 282 10.82 1.43 -17.68
C ARG A 282 9.84 2.36 -18.40
N TYR A 283 8.84 1.77 -19.02
CA TYR A 283 7.73 2.47 -19.64
C TYR A 283 6.45 2.11 -18.90
N THR A 284 5.66 3.12 -18.58
CA THR A 284 4.34 2.97 -17.93
C THR A 284 3.33 3.73 -18.76
N ASP A 285 2.18 3.10 -18.99
CA ASP A 285 1.01 3.67 -19.65
C ASP A 285 -0.16 3.56 -18.70
N PHE A 286 -1.03 4.59 -18.65
CA PHE A 286 -2.14 4.63 -17.71
C PHE A 286 -3.35 5.36 -18.28
N GLU A 287 -4.52 4.89 -17.87
CA GLU A 287 -5.79 5.60 -17.93
C GLU A 287 -6.48 5.44 -16.57
N SER A 288 -6.87 6.55 -15.94
CA SER A 288 -7.50 6.52 -14.65
C SER A 288 -8.57 7.59 -14.50
N GLY A 289 -9.59 7.29 -13.72
CA GLY A 289 -10.61 8.25 -13.33
C GLY A 289 -11.03 8.04 -11.89
N ASP A 290 -10.99 9.12 -11.11
CA ASP A 290 -11.40 9.16 -9.71
C ASP A 290 -12.61 10.08 -9.53
N ASP A 291 -13.56 9.65 -8.73
CA ASP A 291 -14.79 10.37 -8.44
C ASP A 291 -15.02 10.45 -6.94
N PHE A 292 -14.48 11.51 -6.33
CA PHE A 292 -14.52 11.74 -4.88
C PHE A 292 -15.20 13.06 -4.48
N ILE A 293 -15.54 13.93 -5.42
CA ILE A 293 -16.29 15.15 -5.10
C ILE A 293 -17.72 14.76 -4.70
N ASN A 294 -18.17 15.28 -3.55
CA ASN A 294 -19.48 14.94 -2.98
C ASN A 294 -19.63 13.46 -2.57
N GLU A 295 -18.61 12.87 -1.98
CA GLU A 295 -18.73 11.64 -1.23
C GLU A 295 -19.59 11.86 0.03
N PHE A 296 -20.43 10.86 0.39
CA PHE A 296 -21.29 10.96 1.56
C PHE A 296 -21.30 9.71 2.38
N PHE A 297 -20.66 9.78 3.48
CA PHE A 297 -20.66 8.73 4.48
C PHE A 297 -21.95 8.76 5.33
N ASP A 298 -22.47 9.92 5.64
CA ASP A 298 -23.43 10.10 6.75
C ASP A 298 -24.90 10.05 6.33
N ARG A 299 -25.21 10.18 5.05
CA ARG A 299 -26.60 10.23 4.58
C ARG A 299 -27.38 8.92 4.79
N ARG A 300 -26.75 7.77 4.60
CA ARG A 300 -27.40 6.47 4.72
C ARG A 300 -27.69 6.11 6.18
N ASP A 301 -28.90 5.61 6.47
CA ASP A 301 -29.20 4.93 7.73
C ASP A 301 -28.77 3.46 7.64
N LEU A 302 -27.75 3.07 8.40
CA LEU A 302 -27.19 1.71 8.39
C LEU A 302 -28.13 0.65 8.96
N THR A 303 -29.23 1.02 9.58
CA THR A 303 -30.25 0.07 10.05
C THR A 303 -31.18 -0.39 8.95
N GLY A 304 -31.17 0.28 7.78
CA GLY A 304 -31.94 -0.04 6.58
C GLY A 304 -31.08 -0.59 5.44
N GLU A 305 -31.77 -1.02 4.38
CA GLU A 305 -31.11 -1.39 3.11
C GLU A 305 -30.65 -0.13 2.37
N SER A 306 -29.53 -0.24 1.63
CA SER A 306 -29.06 0.83 0.76
C SER A 306 -29.96 1.01 -0.45
N THR A 307 -30.18 2.25 -0.86
CA THR A 307 -30.92 2.64 -2.06
C THR A 307 -30.06 3.50 -2.97
N ALA A 308 -30.47 3.67 -4.23
CA ALA A 308 -29.77 4.58 -5.16
C ALA A 308 -29.80 6.05 -4.69
N LEU A 309 -30.72 6.41 -3.80
CA LEU A 309 -30.86 7.77 -3.27
C LEU A 309 -30.05 8.03 -1.98
N ASP A 310 -29.30 7.06 -1.51
CA ASP A 310 -28.38 7.22 -0.38
C ASP A 310 -27.02 7.78 -0.81
N ARG A 311 -26.75 7.79 -2.09
CA ARG A 311 -25.54 8.35 -2.70
C ARG A 311 -25.87 9.05 -4.02
N ARG A 312 -24.97 9.90 -4.51
CA ARG A 312 -25.09 10.43 -5.87
C ARG A 312 -24.73 9.39 -6.93
N LEU A 313 -25.12 9.63 -8.17
CA LEU A 313 -24.74 8.83 -9.32
C LEU A 313 -23.21 8.85 -9.50
N LEU A 314 -22.59 7.68 -9.54
CA LEU A 314 -21.15 7.51 -9.67
C LEU A 314 -20.67 7.83 -11.09
N ALA A 315 -19.51 8.48 -11.22
CA ALA A 315 -18.94 8.85 -12.51
C ALA A 315 -18.62 7.64 -13.38
N THR A 316 -18.15 6.54 -12.79
CA THR A 316 -17.90 5.26 -13.49
C THR A 316 -19.17 4.69 -14.13
N ARG A 317 -20.35 4.93 -13.55
CA ARG A 317 -21.66 4.50 -14.10
C ARG A 317 -22.23 5.48 -15.11
N ALA A 318 -21.92 6.77 -14.94
CA ALA A 318 -22.38 7.84 -15.83
C ALA A 318 -21.47 8.01 -17.06
N GLY A 319 -20.18 7.67 -16.93
CA GLY A 319 -19.17 7.89 -17.95
C GLY A 319 -18.69 9.33 -18.06
N TRP A 320 -18.95 10.17 -17.04
CA TRP A 320 -18.53 11.56 -16.93
C TRP A 320 -18.70 12.06 -15.50
N GLY A 321 -18.16 13.23 -15.22
CA GLY A 321 -18.32 13.86 -13.90
C GLY A 321 -17.27 13.40 -12.89
N TYR A 322 -16.14 12.91 -13.39
CA TYR A 322 -15.00 12.54 -12.54
C TYR A 322 -14.42 13.78 -11.83
N SER A 323 -13.84 13.56 -10.68
CA SER A 323 -13.03 14.57 -9.99
C SER A 323 -11.72 14.78 -10.74
N ASN A 324 -11.03 13.68 -11.06
CA ASN A 324 -9.84 13.62 -11.91
C ASN A 324 -10.03 12.53 -12.97
N TYR A 325 -9.54 12.78 -14.17
CA TYR A 325 -9.51 11.79 -15.25
C TYR A 325 -8.31 12.08 -16.14
N ASP A 326 -7.35 11.18 -16.18
CA ASP A 326 -6.12 11.36 -16.91
C ASP A 326 -5.73 10.12 -17.72
N VAL A 327 -5.22 10.37 -18.92
CA VAL A 327 -4.66 9.38 -19.84
C VAL A 327 -3.25 9.80 -20.18
N GLY A 328 -2.27 8.96 -19.93
CA GLY A 328 -0.89 9.34 -20.14
C GLY A 328 0.10 8.18 -20.12
N ASN A 329 1.35 8.56 -20.23
CA ASN A 329 2.44 7.61 -20.12
C ASN A 329 3.71 8.31 -19.62
N TYR A 330 4.65 7.51 -19.13
CA TYR A 330 5.98 7.99 -18.81
C TYR A 330 7.07 6.96 -19.09
N LEU A 331 8.25 7.49 -19.51
CA LEU A 331 9.47 6.72 -19.73
C LEU A 331 10.50 7.09 -18.67
N ASN A 332 10.96 6.12 -17.90
CA ASN A 332 12.09 6.27 -16.98
C ASN A 332 13.33 5.58 -17.53
N LEU A 333 14.41 6.31 -17.68
CA LEU A 333 15.75 5.81 -18.00
C LEU A 333 16.63 5.93 -16.77
N GLY A 334 17.17 4.81 -16.30
CA GLY A 334 17.96 4.75 -15.08
C GLY A 334 19.36 4.18 -15.25
N MET A 335 20.28 4.62 -14.40
CA MET A 335 21.64 4.12 -14.34
C MET A 335 22.12 4.06 -12.88
N ALA A 336 22.44 2.86 -12.40
CA ALA A 336 22.84 2.65 -11.00
C ALA A 336 24.22 2.00 -10.90
N ALA A 337 24.92 2.29 -9.81
CA ALA A 337 26.15 1.61 -9.42
C ALA A 337 26.15 1.38 -7.90
N MET A 338 26.68 0.25 -7.47
CA MET A 338 26.76 -0.12 -6.06
C MET A 338 28.06 -0.86 -5.78
N THR A 339 28.60 -0.69 -4.57
CA THR A 339 29.71 -1.48 -4.04
C THR A 339 29.45 -1.91 -2.61
N ASP A 340 29.82 -3.14 -2.28
CA ASP A 340 29.88 -3.69 -0.92
C ASP A 340 31.32 -4.09 -0.63
N LEU A 341 31.90 -3.48 0.41
CA LEU A 341 33.28 -3.66 0.82
C LEU A 341 33.31 -4.27 2.21
N THR A 342 33.68 -5.53 2.32
CA THR A 342 33.77 -6.26 3.61
C THR A 342 35.22 -6.59 3.93
N TRP A 343 35.74 -5.99 5.01
CA TRP A 343 37.10 -6.26 5.51
C TRP A 343 37.13 -7.39 6.55
N GLU A 344 38.24 -8.14 6.55
CA GLU A 344 38.49 -9.17 7.55
C GLU A 344 38.43 -8.65 9.00
N SER A 345 38.72 -7.35 9.20
CA SER A 345 38.61 -6.66 10.51
C SER A 345 37.16 -6.58 11.04
N GLY A 346 36.16 -6.96 10.27
CA GLY A 346 34.75 -6.85 10.61
C GLY A 346 34.08 -5.55 10.16
N LEU A 347 34.83 -4.62 9.55
CA LEU A 347 34.25 -3.41 8.94
C LEU A 347 33.53 -3.80 7.64
N ASN A 348 32.32 -3.27 7.42
CA ASN A 348 31.61 -3.34 6.16
C ASN A 348 31.16 -1.94 5.75
N LEU A 349 31.29 -1.62 4.47
CA LEU A 349 30.86 -0.36 3.86
C LEU A 349 30.10 -0.65 2.58
N VAL A 350 28.82 -0.22 2.52
CA VAL A 350 27.97 -0.30 1.33
C VAL A 350 27.73 1.11 0.80
N LEU A 351 27.99 1.32 -0.48
CA LEU A 351 27.75 2.59 -1.17
C LEU A 351 26.96 2.32 -2.45
N GLY A 352 25.94 3.11 -2.70
CA GLY A 352 25.12 3.02 -3.90
C GLY A 352 24.76 4.40 -4.43
N VAL A 353 24.68 4.53 -5.75
CA VAL A 353 24.25 5.74 -6.44
C VAL A 353 23.38 5.37 -7.64
N ARG A 354 22.42 6.23 -7.97
CA ARG A 354 21.56 6.09 -9.14
C ARG A 354 21.21 7.46 -9.71
N TYR A 355 21.12 7.54 -11.01
CA TYR A 355 20.58 8.66 -11.75
C TYR A 355 19.40 8.18 -12.59
N ASP A 356 18.29 8.91 -12.55
CA ASP A 356 17.08 8.66 -13.31
C ASP A 356 16.71 9.90 -14.11
N SER A 357 16.22 9.71 -15.33
CA SER A 357 15.55 10.70 -16.15
C SER A 357 14.15 10.19 -16.46
N VAL A 358 13.14 11.01 -16.21
CA VAL A 358 11.73 10.66 -16.40
C VAL A 358 11.08 11.67 -17.34
N ASP A 359 10.61 11.17 -18.48
CA ASP A 359 9.81 11.93 -19.44
C ASP A 359 8.34 11.53 -19.22
N VAL A 360 7.45 12.48 -18.99
CA VAL A 360 6.02 12.24 -18.76
C VAL A 360 5.16 13.05 -19.71
N GLU A 361 4.04 12.49 -20.14
CA GLU A 361 2.95 13.18 -20.80
C GLU A 361 1.61 12.70 -20.24
N SER A 362 0.67 13.62 -20.05
CA SER A 362 -0.69 13.31 -19.61
C SER A 362 -1.70 14.25 -20.24
N THR A 363 -2.93 13.77 -20.36
CA THR A 363 -4.07 14.48 -20.94
C THR A 363 -5.30 14.24 -20.10
N THR A 364 -5.95 15.32 -19.65
CA THR A 364 -7.32 15.27 -19.14
C THR A 364 -8.27 15.48 -20.31
N PRO A 365 -9.05 14.47 -20.77
CA PRO A 365 -9.96 14.62 -21.89
C PRO A 365 -11.09 15.60 -21.59
N GLY A 366 -11.42 16.45 -22.57
CA GLY A 366 -12.48 17.44 -22.44
C GLY A 366 -13.84 16.80 -22.13
N GLY A 367 -14.57 17.35 -21.17
CA GLY A 367 -15.88 16.89 -20.74
C GLY A 367 -15.87 15.64 -19.85
N SER A 368 -14.71 15.10 -19.48
CA SER A 368 -14.61 13.95 -18.58
C SER A 368 -14.83 14.34 -17.12
N THR A 369 -14.28 15.46 -16.69
CA THR A 369 -14.33 15.91 -15.29
C THR A 369 -15.51 16.83 -15.00
N LEU A 370 -15.91 16.88 -13.72
CA LEU A 370 -17.08 17.63 -13.27
C LEU A 370 -16.98 19.14 -13.51
N PHE A 371 -15.80 19.71 -13.34
CA PHE A 371 -15.52 21.13 -13.49
C PHE A 371 -14.63 21.46 -14.69
N GLY A 372 -14.26 20.45 -15.48
CA GLY A 372 -13.45 20.62 -16.68
C GLY A 372 -14.20 21.30 -17.83
N GLY A 373 -13.43 21.84 -18.77
CA GLY A 373 -13.97 22.37 -20.02
C GLY A 373 -14.23 21.26 -21.05
N ASP A 374 -14.78 21.69 -22.22
CA ASP A 374 -15.04 20.77 -23.36
C ASP A 374 -13.76 20.46 -24.17
N GLU A 375 -12.64 21.12 -23.89
CA GLU A 375 -11.36 20.92 -24.59
C GLU A 375 -10.41 20.10 -23.72
N ASP A 376 -9.57 19.28 -24.38
CA ASP A 376 -8.53 18.50 -23.71
C ASP A 376 -7.51 19.44 -23.05
N VAL A 377 -7.06 19.06 -21.85
CA VAL A 377 -5.93 19.69 -21.16
C VAL A 377 -4.74 18.76 -21.25
N TYR A 378 -3.61 19.24 -21.76
CA TYR A 378 -2.40 18.44 -21.97
C TYR A 378 -1.21 19.07 -21.25
N ALA A 379 -0.37 18.24 -20.67
CA ALA A 379 0.93 18.63 -20.13
C ALA A 379 2.00 17.57 -20.44
N GLU A 380 3.23 18.03 -20.64
CA GLU A 380 4.43 17.20 -20.77
C GLU A 380 5.59 17.86 -20.03
N ASP A 381 6.47 17.07 -19.45
CA ASP A 381 7.69 17.55 -18.80
C ASP A 381 8.74 16.43 -18.72
N SER A 382 9.99 16.83 -18.44
CA SER A 382 11.13 15.90 -18.24
C SER A 382 11.91 16.33 -17.02
N GLU A 383 12.02 15.44 -16.04
CA GLU A 383 12.76 15.67 -14.80
C GLU A 383 13.83 14.61 -14.57
N ASP A 384 14.90 15.03 -13.89
CA ASP A 384 16.03 14.18 -13.52
C ASP A 384 16.13 14.06 -11.99
N GLY A 385 16.47 12.88 -11.49
CA GLY A 385 16.68 12.62 -10.07
C GLY A 385 17.97 11.86 -9.78
N PHE A 386 18.52 12.12 -8.61
CA PHE A 386 19.69 11.42 -8.12
C PHE A 386 19.37 10.75 -6.80
N SER A 387 19.73 9.48 -6.69
CA SER A 387 19.57 8.68 -5.47
C SER A 387 20.93 8.21 -4.98
N TRP A 388 21.11 8.16 -3.68
CA TRP A 388 22.29 7.56 -3.08
C TRP A 388 21.98 6.88 -1.75
N ASN A 389 22.78 5.87 -1.40
CA ASN A 389 22.81 5.31 -0.07
C ASN A 389 24.24 5.06 0.40
N ALA A 390 24.44 5.18 1.69
CA ALA A 390 25.71 4.86 2.35
C ALA A 390 25.41 4.17 3.68
N SER A 391 25.98 3.00 3.89
CA SER A 391 25.86 2.26 5.15
C SER A 391 27.24 1.80 5.61
N ILE A 392 27.54 2.02 6.89
CA ILE A 392 28.73 1.49 7.54
C ILE A 392 28.33 0.64 8.73
N SER A 393 28.93 -0.53 8.86
CA SER A 393 28.73 -1.40 10.01
C SER A 393 30.05 -2.02 10.46
N PHE A 394 30.10 -2.44 11.72
CA PHE A 394 31.29 -3.07 12.28
C PHE A 394 30.94 -4.28 13.12
N LYS A 395 31.33 -5.46 12.67
CA LYS A 395 31.16 -6.70 13.41
C LYS A 395 32.24 -6.85 14.47
N THR A 396 31.88 -6.66 15.73
CA THR A 396 32.81 -6.78 16.88
C THR A 396 33.08 -8.25 17.23
N GLU A 397 34.20 -8.50 17.92
CA GLU A 397 34.53 -9.84 18.42
C GLU A 397 33.50 -10.42 19.43
N ILE A 398 32.72 -9.56 20.08
CA ILE A 398 31.69 -9.95 21.05
C ILE A 398 30.32 -10.21 20.41
N GLY A 399 30.21 -10.16 19.07
CA GLY A 399 28.98 -10.44 18.33
C GLY A 399 28.03 -9.26 18.15
N LEU A 400 28.41 -8.05 18.58
CA LEU A 400 27.65 -6.80 18.30
C LEU A 400 28.02 -6.25 16.92
N ILE A 401 27.01 -5.68 16.24
CA ILE A 401 27.14 -5.04 14.93
C ILE A 401 26.46 -3.66 15.00
N PRO A 402 27.15 -2.62 15.53
CA PRO A 402 26.69 -1.25 15.36
C PRO A 402 26.73 -0.85 13.89
N TYR A 403 25.78 0.00 13.47
CA TYR A 403 25.70 0.50 12.11
C TYR A 403 25.10 1.90 12.05
N ILE A 404 25.38 2.59 10.94
CA ILE A 404 24.78 3.86 10.55
C ILE A 404 24.47 3.74 9.06
N THR A 405 23.27 4.18 8.67
CA THR A 405 22.81 4.26 7.28
C THR A 405 22.27 5.67 7.01
N ALA A 406 22.64 6.23 5.87
CA ALA A 406 22.04 7.45 5.34
C ALA A 406 21.69 7.22 3.87
N ALA A 407 20.54 7.73 3.43
CA ALA A 407 20.08 7.58 2.06
C ALA A 407 19.19 8.75 1.65
N GLU A 408 19.26 9.09 0.37
CA GLU A 408 18.31 9.95 -0.32
C GLU A 408 17.89 9.22 -1.60
N GLN A 409 16.59 9.14 -1.86
CA GLN A 409 16.06 8.42 -3.00
C GLN A 409 15.05 9.27 -3.76
N ALA A 410 15.28 9.40 -5.06
CA ALA A 410 14.31 9.94 -5.99
C ALA A 410 13.14 8.96 -6.15
N THR A 411 11.94 9.50 -6.21
CA THR A 411 10.68 8.75 -6.29
C THR A 411 9.79 9.37 -7.35
N ILE A 412 9.26 8.54 -8.25
CA ILE A 412 8.17 8.97 -9.15
C ILE A 412 6.90 9.04 -8.28
N VAL A 413 6.32 10.24 -8.24
CA VAL A 413 5.12 10.54 -7.45
C VAL A 413 3.92 10.29 -8.35
N ALA A 414 3.48 9.03 -8.41
CA ALA A 414 2.33 8.58 -9.18
C ALA A 414 1.20 8.12 -8.25
N GLY A 415 -0.05 8.34 -8.65
CA GLY A 415 -1.25 7.90 -7.94
C GLY A 415 -1.51 6.40 -8.06
N GLN A 416 -2.69 5.98 -7.66
CA GLN A 416 -3.18 4.62 -7.87
C GLN A 416 -3.25 4.33 -9.37
N GLY A 417 -2.96 3.06 -9.78
CA GLY A 417 -2.89 2.74 -11.19
C GLY A 417 -1.74 3.43 -11.94
N ALA A 418 -0.75 3.95 -11.20
CA ALA A 418 0.43 4.62 -11.73
C ALA A 418 0.15 5.93 -12.50
N ASN A 419 -1.02 6.56 -12.33
CA ASN A 419 -1.36 7.81 -12.99
C ASN A 419 -0.53 9.00 -12.50
N ILE A 420 -0.35 9.97 -13.38
CA ILE A 420 0.21 11.28 -13.07
C ILE A 420 -0.75 12.33 -13.63
N ASP A 421 -1.40 13.06 -12.73
CA ASP A 421 -2.39 14.08 -13.10
C ASP A 421 -1.73 15.23 -13.88
N VAL A 422 -2.42 15.75 -14.88
CA VAL A 422 -1.94 16.86 -15.70
C VAL A 422 -1.48 18.06 -14.87
N GLU A 423 -2.19 18.36 -13.77
CA GLU A 423 -1.87 19.50 -12.90
C GLU A 423 -0.55 19.33 -12.14
N ASN A 424 -0.09 18.09 -11.94
CA ASN A 424 1.12 17.78 -11.20
C ASN A 424 2.38 17.74 -12.09
N ILE A 425 2.22 17.68 -13.41
CA ILE A 425 3.36 17.59 -14.33
C ILE A 425 4.27 18.81 -14.24
N PRO A 426 3.80 20.07 -14.12
CA PRO A 426 4.72 21.18 -13.89
C PRO A 426 5.36 21.14 -12.48
N GLY A 427 6.33 20.26 -12.24
CA GLY A 427 7.20 20.28 -11.08
C GLY A 427 6.70 19.54 -9.84
N GLY A 428 5.90 18.46 -9.99
CA GLY A 428 5.37 17.75 -8.84
C GLY A 428 5.37 16.22 -8.94
N TYR A 429 5.83 15.63 -10.04
CA TYR A 429 5.76 14.19 -10.26
C TYR A 429 7.07 13.42 -9.94
N PHE A 430 8.13 14.13 -9.58
CA PHE A 430 9.41 13.52 -9.23
C PHE A 430 10.01 14.24 -8.02
N ASP A 431 10.14 13.56 -6.90
CA ASP A 431 10.58 14.16 -5.64
C ASP A 431 11.54 13.23 -4.90
N THR A 432 12.15 13.71 -3.83
CA THR A 432 13.13 12.98 -3.03
C THR A 432 12.61 12.65 -1.65
N SER A 433 13.09 11.53 -1.10
CA SER A 433 12.86 11.09 0.28
C SER A 433 14.21 10.81 0.94
N GLU A 434 14.32 11.13 2.23
CA GLU A 434 15.56 11.00 3.00
C GLU A 434 15.39 10.03 4.17
N LEU A 435 16.46 9.32 4.51
CA LEU A 435 16.54 8.46 5.70
C LEU A 435 17.89 8.64 6.39
N PHE A 436 17.83 8.80 7.70
CA PHE A 436 18.99 8.61 8.57
C PHE A 436 18.63 7.59 9.65
N GLU A 437 19.42 6.51 9.74
CA GLU A 437 19.21 5.42 10.69
C GLU A 437 20.52 5.04 11.34
N TYR A 438 20.47 4.77 12.63
CA TYR A 438 21.57 4.14 13.35
C TYR A 438 21.05 3.09 14.32
N GLY A 439 21.85 2.08 14.56
CA GLY A 439 21.40 0.99 15.40
C GLY A 439 22.51 0.01 15.78
N VAL A 440 22.08 -1.05 16.43
CA VAL A 440 22.95 -2.17 16.78
C VAL A 440 22.17 -3.47 16.63
N LYS A 441 22.79 -4.44 15.97
CA LYS A 441 22.33 -5.83 15.87
C LYS A 441 23.30 -6.72 16.64
N GLY A 442 22.82 -7.88 17.09
CA GLY A 442 23.70 -8.82 17.76
C GLY A 442 23.16 -10.24 17.71
N SER A 443 24.10 -11.19 17.64
CA SER A 443 23.82 -12.61 17.77
C SER A 443 24.71 -13.18 18.87
N PHE A 444 24.12 -13.92 19.80
CA PHE A 444 24.76 -14.45 20.99
C PHE A 444 24.34 -15.88 21.28
N LEU A 445 25.00 -16.53 22.24
CA LEU A 445 24.69 -17.88 22.70
C LEU A 445 24.69 -18.89 21.54
N ASP A 446 25.75 -18.89 20.75
CA ASP A 446 25.88 -19.72 19.54
C ASP A 446 24.70 -19.51 18.57
N ASP A 447 24.40 -18.24 18.26
CA ASP A 447 23.31 -17.77 17.38
C ASP A 447 21.89 -18.12 17.83
N SER A 448 21.72 -18.58 19.07
CA SER A 448 20.39 -18.88 19.62
C SER A 448 19.63 -17.63 20.08
N LEU A 449 20.32 -16.53 20.34
CA LEU A 449 19.74 -15.25 20.72
C LEU A 449 20.14 -14.18 19.72
N TYR A 450 19.17 -13.63 19.03
CA TYR A 450 19.28 -12.48 18.14
C TYR A 450 18.54 -11.28 18.73
N PHE A 451 19.10 -10.07 18.58
CA PHE A 451 18.37 -8.83 18.80
C PHE A 451 18.78 -7.75 17.78
N ALA A 452 17.89 -6.80 17.58
CA ALA A 452 18.14 -5.59 16.82
C ALA A 452 17.48 -4.40 17.52
N LEU A 453 18.17 -3.26 17.52
CA LEU A 453 17.65 -1.97 17.92
C LEU A 453 18.01 -0.98 16.83
N SER A 454 17.02 -0.25 16.31
CA SER A 454 17.19 0.85 15.36
C SER A 454 16.51 2.11 15.86
N ILE A 455 17.08 3.25 15.51
CA ILE A 455 16.51 4.58 15.69
C ILE A 455 16.65 5.27 14.36
N TYR A 456 15.55 5.84 13.85
CA TYR A 456 15.55 6.45 12.54
C TYR A 456 14.72 7.73 12.50
N GLU A 457 15.10 8.57 11.56
CA GLU A 457 14.37 9.73 11.09
C GLU A 457 14.25 9.62 9.57
N GLN A 458 13.03 9.81 9.07
CA GLN A 458 12.71 9.65 7.66
C GLN A 458 11.78 10.76 7.20
N GLU A 459 12.22 11.53 6.21
CA GLU A 459 11.34 12.42 5.46
C GLU A 459 10.90 11.73 4.16
N ARG A 460 9.62 11.82 3.83
CA ARG A 460 9.13 11.26 2.57
C ARG A 460 8.04 12.12 1.97
N THR A 461 8.03 12.19 0.65
CA THR A 461 6.91 12.63 -0.13
C THR A 461 5.84 11.54 -0.13
N ASP A 462 4.60 11.93 0.12
CA ASP A 462 3.46 11.04 0.13
C ASP A 462 2.43 11.48 -0.92
N ILE A 463 1.65 10.53 -1.42
CA ILE A 463 0.50 10.75 -2.29
C ILE A 463 -0.70 10.29 -1.49
N ASN A 464 -1.75 11.09 -1.44
CA ASN A 464 -2.99 10.58 -0.89
C ASN A 464 -3.63 9.55 -1.84
N ALA A 465 -4.53 8.73 -1.30
CA ALA A 465 -5.18 7.66 -2.04
C ALA A 465 -6.08 8.13 -3.20
N GLN A 466 -6.28 9.43 -3.35
CA GLN A 466 -7.17 10.04 -4.35
C GLN A 466 -6.40 10.85 -5.38
N SER A 467 -5.17 10.41 -5.68
CA SER A 467 -4.33 10.97 -6.74
C SER A 467 -4.00 12.45 -6.61
N THR A 468 -4.44 13.12 -5.54
CA THR A 468 -4.01 14.47 -5.28
C THR A 468 -2.56 14.39 -4.81
N VAL A 469 -1.64 14.67 -5.72
CA VAL A 469 -0.25 14.87 -5.37
C VAL A 469 -0.19 16.15 -4.56
N THR A 470 -0.20 15.96 -3.30
CA THR A 470 0.33 16.97 -2.43
C THR A 470 1.80 16.57 -2.25
N ASN A 471 2.73 17.46 -2.49
CA ASN A 471 4.12 17.32 -2.06
C ASN A 471 4.14 17.28 -0.53
N ASN A 472 3.52 16.23 0.01
CA ASN A 472 3.28 16.04 1.43
C ASN A 472 4.51 15.36 2.00
N THR A 473 5.52 16.16 2.25
CA THR A 473 6.64 15.70 3.04
C THR A 473 6.15 15.44 4.45
N THR A 474 6.24 14.17 4.86
CA THR A 474 6.02 13.78 6.24
C THR A 474 7.34 13.41 6.87
N ASN A 475 7.53 13.81 8.13
CA ASN A 475 8.63 13.32 8.97
C ASN A 475 8.15 12.17 9.84
N ASN A 476 8.89 11.06 9.83
CA ASN A 476 8.65 9.89 10.65
C ASN A 476 9.88 9.68 11.55
N GLU A 477 9.70 9.83 12.85
CA GLU A 477 10.72 9.45 13.84
C GLU A 477 10.31 8.14 14.48
N GLY A 478 11.26 7.21 14.62
CA GLY A 478 10.93 5.92 15.19
C GLY A 478 12.07 5.21 15.90
N THR A 479 11.66 4.33 16.80
CA THR A 479 12.54 3.38 17.49
C THR A 479 11.94 1.98 17.34
N GLU A 480 12.74 1.05 16.85
CA GLU A 480 12.33 -0.35 16.72
C GLU A 480 13.27 -1.24 17.53
N PHE A 481 12.70 -2.20 18.22
CA PHE A 481 13.42 -3.22 18.96
C PHE A 481 12.86 -4.59 18.66
N GLU A 482 13.73 -5.53 18.35
CA GLU A 482 13.38 -6.94 18.09
C GLU A 482 14.31 -7.88 18.86
N VAL A 483 13.72 -8.93 19.43
CA VAL A 483 14.43 -10.05 20.04
C VAL A 483 13.84 -11.35 19.53
N ARG A 484 14.72 -12.28 19.17
CA ARG A 484 14.39 -13.68 18.85
C ARG A 484 15.31 -14.60 19.63
N TRP A 485 14.74 -15.47 20.45
CA TRP A 485 15.50 -16.36 21.31
C TRP A 485 15.03 -17.81 21.22
N VAL A 486 15.90 -18.66 20.70
CA VAL A 486 15.75 -20.11 20.79
C VAL A 486 16.30 -20.54 22.14
N VAL A 487 15.43 -20.58 23.18
CA VAL A 487 15.82 -20.85 24.57
C VAL A 487 16.40 -22.28 24.70
N ASN A 488 15.78 -23.22 24.02
CA ASN A 488 16.19 -24.63 23.90
C ASN A 488 15.45 -25.29 22.71
N GLU A 489 15.62 -26.61 22.53
CA GLU A 489 14.98 -27.40 21.48
C GLU A 489 13.43 -27.30 21.46
N GLN A 490 12.83 -26.92 22.59
CA GLN A 490 11.36 -26.88 22.75
C GLN A 490 10.79 -25.47 22.75
N LEU A 491 11.51 -24.43 23.18
CA LEU A 491 10.98 -23.11 23.44
C LEU A 491 11.66 -22.05 22.58
N VAL A 492 10.86 -21.36 21.79
CA VAL A 492 11.25 -20.15 21.05
C VAL A 492 10.42 -18.96 21.55
N LEU A 493 11.09 -17.86 21.84
CA LEU A 493 10.50 -16.59 22.22
C LEU A 493 10.82 -15.54 21.16
N SER A 494 9.86 -14.66 20.86
CA SER A 494 10.09 -13.44 20.11
C SER A 494 9.38 -12.28 20.76
N ALA A 495 10.02 -11.11 20.74
CA ALA A 495 9.45 -9.87 21.20
C ALA A 495 9.78 -8.75 20.20
N VAL A 496 8.82 -7.88 19.96
CA VAL A 496 8.96 -6.69 19.11
C VAL A 496 8.38 -5.49 19.85
N TYR A 497 9.00 -4.35 19.63
CA TYR A 497 8.51 -3.06 20.08
C TYR A 497 8.77 -2.04 18.98
N THR A 498 7.76 -1.23 18.68
CA THR A 498 7.86 -0.09 17.77
C THR A 498 7.28 1.12 18.46
N ASN A 499 8.04 2.20 18.47
CA ASN A 499 7.55 3.54 18.75
C ASN A 499 7.71 4.35 17.46
N ILE A 500 6.67 5.05 17.05
CA ILE A 500 6.67 5.86 15.84
C ILE A 500 5.84 7.13 16.04
N GLU A 501 6.39 8.27 15.61
CA GLU A 501 5.67 9.52 15.46
C GLU A 501 5.72 9.96 14.01
N VAL A 502 4.59 10.29 13.42
CA VAL A 502 4.48 10.77 12.04
C VAL A 502 3.89 12.17 12.07
N THR A 503 4.64 13.14 11.56
CA THR A 503 4.24 14.56 11.52
C THR A 503 4.19 15.09 10.10
N ASN A 504 3.33 16.07 9.85
CA ASN A 504 3.25 16.77 8.57
C ASN A 504 4.26 17.92 8.54
N LEU A 505 5.11 18.01 7.51
CA LEU A 505 6.09 19.06 7.34
C LEU A 505 5.61 20.26 6.54
N THR A 506 4.49 20.12 5.81
CA THR A 506 3.94 21.20 4.98
C THR A 506 2.49 21.49 5.31
N ALA A 507 2.09 22.77 5.22
CA ALA A 507 0.72 23.18 5.41
C ALA A 507 -0.22 22.65 4.32
N VAL A 508 0.29 22.38 3.13
CA VAL A 508 -0.47 21.80 2.00
C VAL A 508 -0.83 20.34 2.29
N ALA A 509 0.03 19.63 3.01
CA ALA A 509 -0.23 18.26 3.44
C ALA A 509 -1.45 18.13 4.33
N SER A 510 -1.76 19.17 5.06
CA SER A 510 -2.85 19.18 6.01
C SER A 510 -4.17 19.61 5.40
N SER A 511 -4.17 20.51 4.40
CA SER A 511 -5.41 21.07 3.84
C SER A 511 -6.20 20.11 2.94
N TYR A 512 -5.61 19.00 2.50
CA TYR A 512 -6.27 18.00 1.65
C TYR A 512 -6.49 16.64 2.34
N GLN A 513 -6.23 16.55 3.61
CA GLN A 513 -6.71 15.40 4.37
C GLN A 513 -8.19 15.62 4.68
N PHE A 514 -9.05 14.72 4.20
CA PHE A 514 -10.48 14.75 4.44
C PHE A 514 -10.75 14.86 5.95
N GLY A 515 -10.98 16.08 6.39
CA GLY A 515 -11.29 16.41 7.78
C GLY A 515 -12.78 16.22 8.04
N PHE A 516 -13.34 15.04 7.75
CA PHE A 516 -14.71 14.75 8.11
C PHE A 516 -14.87 14.84 9.63
N LEU A 517 -15.76 15.72 10.05
CA LEU A 517 -16.02 15.98 11.45
C LEU A 517 -17.15 15.09 11.97
N GLY A 518 -16.90 14.45 13.12
CA GLY A 518 -17.89 13.73 13.87
C GLY A 518 -18.55 14.59 14.96
N ALA A 519 -19.48 14.00 15.70
CA ALA A 519 -20.25 14.71 16.72
C ALA A 519 -19.36 15.36 17.79
N GLU A 520 -18.33 14.67 18.22
CA GLU A 520 -17.46 15.09 19.33
C GLU A 520 -16.44 16.15 18.94
N ASP A 521 -16.25 16.42 17.64
CA ASP A 521 -15.38 17.49 17.17
C ASP A 521 -15.99 18.88 17.43
N PHE A 522 -17.32 18.96 17.53
CA PHE A 522 -18.03 20.22 17.72
C PHE A 522 -18.20 20.59 19.19
N ALA A 523 -17.61 21.71 19.60
CA ALA A 523 -17.72 22.18 20.98
C ALA A 523 -19.09 22.80 21.32
N ASN A 524 -19.85 23.26 20.33
CA ASN A 524 -21.09 24.04 20.52
C ASN A 524 -22.32 23.37 19.91
N ILE A 525 -22.24 22.14 19.43
CA ILE A 525 -23.34 21.39 18.86
C ILE A 525 -23.63 20.16 19.70
N ASP A 526 -24.79 20.15 20.38
CA ASP A 526 -25.22 19.02 21.23
C ASP A 526 -25.95 17.92 20.42
N ASP A 527 -26.54 18.26 19.27
CA ASP A 527 -27.34 17.35 18.45
C ASP A 527 -26.74 17.21 17.05
N PRO A 528 -25.95 16.17 16.79
CA PRO A 528 -25.31 15.99 15.49
C PRO A 528 -26.28 15.63 14.37
N SER A 529 -27.55 15.35 14.66
CA SER A 529 -28.56 15.08 13.63
C SER A 529 -28.81 16.27 12.71
N ILE A 530 -28.39 17.48 13.09
CA ILE A 530 -28.52 18.68 12.25
C ILE A 530 -27.55 18.70 11.06
N PHE A 531 -26.52 17.83 11.04
CA PHE A 531 -25.53 17.78 9.96
C PHE A 531 -25.26 16.36 9.39
N PHE A 532 -25.76 15.29 10.02
CA PHE A 532 -25.52 13.93 9.53
C PHE A 532 -26.22 13.58 8.19
N GLY A 533 -26.97 14.49 7.60
CA GLY A 533 -27.46 14.39 6.23
C GLY A 533 -26.55 15.03 5.19
N GLY A 534 -25.41 15.57 5.60
CA GLY A 534 -24.38 16.20 4.76
C GLY A 534 -23.00 15.94 5.34
N THR A 535 -21.98 16.68 4.85
CA THR A 535 -20.59 16.51 5.25
C THR A 535 -20.02 17.84 5.76
N PRO A 536 -19.95 18.06 7.09
CA PRO A 536 -19.13 19.15 7.61
C PRO A 536 -17.65 18.77 7.47
N ASN A 537 -16.87 19.65 6.87
CA ASN A 537 -15.43 19.50 6.69
C ASN A 537 -14.67 20.54 7.50
N GLY A 538 -13.67 20.12 8.24
CA GLY A 538 -12.87 21.01 9.06
C GLY A 538 -11.43 21.11 8.57
N ASN A 539 -11.14 22.11 7.74
CA ASN A 539 -9.78 22.37 7.29
C ASN A 539 -8.82 22.74 8.43
N THR A 540 -9.31 23.34 9.49
CA THR A 540 -8.48 23.96 10.51
C THR A 540 -8.11 23.07 11.69
N ALA A 541 -8.83 21.96 11.93
CA ALA A 541 -8.58 21.12 13.08
C ALA A 541 -7.34 20.21 12.92
N TYR A 542 -6.93 19.95 11.67
CA TYR A 542 -5.85 19.01 11.32
C TYR A 542 -4.74 19.67 10.50
N ASP A 543 -4.82 20.97 10.25
CA ASP A 543 -4.04 21.74 9.29
C ASP A 543 -2.77 22.38 9.87
N ASN A 544 -2.25 21.85 10.96
CA ASN A 544 -1.03 22.41 11.50
C ASN A 544 0.20 21.70 10.92
N VAL A 545 1.13 22.48 10.39
CA VAL A 545 2.51 22.05 10.22
C VAL A 545 2.99 21.48 11.56
N GLU A 546 3.67 20.34 11.52
CA GLU A 546 4.10 19.58 12.70
C GLU A 546 2.96 18.90 13.49
N ALA A 547 1.74 18.83 12.94
CA ALA A 547 0.70 18.03 13.57
C ALA A 547 0.95 16.53 13.40
N VAL A 548 0.78 15.79 14.49
CA VAL A 548 0.89 14.32 14.48
C VAL A 548 -0.29 13.73 13.72
N LYS A 549 -0.03 12.82 12.80
CA LYS A 549 -1.06 12.14 12.00
C LYS A 549 -1.93 11.24 12.88
N ALA A 550 -3.25 11.39 12.73
CA ALA A 550 -4.24 10.51 13.37
C ALA A 550 -4.19 9.08 12.81
N GLY A 551 -4.70 8.12 13.56
CA GLY A 551 -4.86 6.73 13.12
C GLY A 551 -3.60 5.87 13.20
N ILE A 552 -2.48 6.43 13.66
CA ILE A 552 -1.21 5.71 13.82
C ILE A 552 -0.93 5.53 15.31
N PRO A 553 -0.89 4.29 15.85
CA PRO A 553 -0.56 4.07 17.25
C PRO A 553 0.92 4.42 17.51
N GLU A 554 1.16 5.26 18.52
CA GLU A 554 2.51 5.68 18.89
C GLU A 554 3.38 4.49 19.33
N ASN A 555 2.80 3.57 20.09
CA ASN A 555 3.52 2.38 20.56
C ASN A 555 2.80 1.10 20.16
N THR A 556 3.57 0.13 19.68
CA THR A 556 3.10 -1.23 19.39
C THR A 556 4.04 -2.25 20.02
N TYR A 557 3.47 -3.25 20.70
CA TYR A 557 4.21 -4.31 21.37
C TYR A 557 3.72 -5.68 20.87
N GLY A 558 4.65 -6.57 20.61
CA GLY A 558 4.34 -7.95 20.28
C GLY A 558 5.20 -8.91 21.10
N LEU A 559 4.58 -9.95 21.64
CA LEU A 559 5.28 -11.06 22.32
C LEU A 559 4.70 -12.37 21.83
N THR A 560 5.57 -13.29 21.40
CA THR A 560 5.18 -14.64 20.99
C THR A 560 6.04 -15.67 21.69
N ALA A 561 5.41 -16.71 22.21
CA ALA A 561 6.07 -17.90 22.76
C ALA A 561 5.56 -19.14 22.03
N THR A 562 6.46 -19.92 21.46
CA THR A 562 6.15 -21.20 20.81
C THR A 562 6.87 -22.33 21.53
N TYR A 563 6.10 -23.33 21.94
CA TYR A 563 6.61 -24.53 22.63
C TYR A 563 6.32 -25.78 21.80
N ASP A 564 7.38 -26.51 21.44
CA ASP A 564 7.29 -27.80 20.78
C ASP A 564 7.41 -28.93 21.85
N PHE A 565 6.41 -29.78 21.93
CA PHE A 565 6.40 -30.94 22.87
C PHE A 565 7.28 -32.11 22.41
N LEU A 566 7.95 -31.98 21.25
CA LEU A 566 8.80 -33.02 20.64
C LEU A 566 8.10 -34.38 20.42
N ASN A 567 6.79 -34.37 20.34
CA ASN A 567 5.94 -35.55 20.15
C ASN A 567 4.92 -35.36 19.00
N GLY A 568 5.17 -34.40 18.12
CA GLY A 568 4.28 -34.01 17.01
C GLY A 568 3.23 -32.96 17.37
N TYR A 569 3.25 -32.43 18.59
CA TYR A 569 2.40 -31.30 19.02
C TYR A 569 3.25 -30.08 19.32
N ALA A 570 2.75 -28.93 18.98
CA ALA A 570 3.29 -27.64 19.39
C ALA A 570 2.15 -26.69 19.83
N ALA A 571 2.48 -25.73 20.68
CA ALA A 571 1.56 -24.67 21.10
C ALA A 571 2.24 -23.32 20.95
N SER A 572 1.51 -22.33 20.44
CA SER A 572 1.97 -20.96 20.33
C SER A 572 0.96 -20.01 20.96
N VAL A 573 1.48 -19.03 21.70
CA VAL A 573 0.70 -17.93 22.28
C VAL A 573 1.33 -16.62 21.82
N SER A 574 0.52 -15.75 21.27
CA SER A 574 0.92 -14.39 20.88
C SER A 574 0.04 -13.36 21.56
N VAL A 575 0.66 -12.27 21.99
CA VAL A 575 -0.01 -11.07 22.49
C VAL A 575 0.51 -9.90 21.69
N VAL A 576 -0.40 -9.11 21.12
CA VAL A 576 -0.11 -7.86 20.45
C VAL A 576 -0.96 -6.78 21.11
N ASN A 577 -0.35 -5.65 21.40
CA ASN A 577 -1.02 -4.46 21.91
C ASN A 577 -0.53 -3.24 21.13
N ALA A 578 -1.44 -2.37 20.77
CA ALA A 578 -1.15 -1.06 20.18
C ALA A 578 -1.84 0.00 21.04
N ASP A 579 -1.28 1.19 21.11
CA ASP A 579 -1.91 2.31 21.81
C ASP A 579 -3.26 2.71 21.15
N GLU A 580 -4.10 3.38 21.89
CA GLU A 580 -5.33 3.98 21.36
C GLU A 580 -4.97 5.03 20.27
N VAL A 581 -5.84 5.15 19.28
CA VAL A 581 -5.67 6.11 18.18
C VAL A 581 -6.93 6.95 17.99
N ALA A 582 -6.75 8.17 17.50
CA ALA A 582 -7.88 8.97 17.03
C ALA A 582 -8.47 8.36 15.75
N SER A 583 -9.78 8.45 15.58
CA SER A 583 -10.45 8.05 14.34
C SER A 583 -9.96 8.91 13.17
N GLY A 584 -9.77 8.29 12.00
CA GLY A 584 -9.40 9.01 10.78
C GLY A 584 -10.47 9.98 10.27
N TYR A 585 -11.74 9.79 10.69
CA TYR A 585 -12.86 10.67 10.31
C TYR A 585 -13.13 11.75 11.35
N SER A 586 -12.90 11.46 12.62
CA SER A 586 -13.11 12.37 13.72
C SER A 586 -11.90 12.36 14.65
N GLY A 587 -11.21 13.49 14.78
CA GLY A 587 -10.06 13.59 15.67
C GLY A 587 -10.42 13.46 17.14
N ALA A 588 -11.68 13.72 17.52
CA ALA A 588 -12.15 13.65 18.90
C ALA A 588 -12.64 12.25 19.30
N VAL A 589 -12.98 11.39 18.35
CA VAL A 589 -13.37 10.00 18.64
C VAL A 589 -12.14 9.11 18.73
N THR A 590 -12.00 8.37 19.81
CA THR A 590 -10.89 7.44 20.04
C THR A 590 -11.33 5.99 19.89
N LEU A 591 -10.49 5.19 19.19
CA LEU A 591 -10.61 3.75 19.10
C LEU A 591 -9.77 3.10 20.21
N PRO A 592 -10.30 2.13 20.96
CA PRO A 592 -9.57 1.49 22.04
C PRO A 592 -8.40 0.66 21.53
N SER A 593 -7.37 0.53 22.38
CA SER A 593 -6.19 -0.31 22.19
C SER A 593 -6.50 -1.82 22.09
#